data_7a45b8901d7ffdb221050e2468770054
#
_entry.id   7a45b8901d7ffdb221050e2468770054
#
_cell.length_a   1.000
_cell.length_b   1.000
_cell.length_c   1.000
_cell.angle_alpha   90.00
_cell.angle_beta   90.00
_cell.angle_gamma   90.00
#
_symmetry.space_group_name_H-M   'P 1'
#
loop_
_entity.id
_entity.type
_entity.pdbx_description
1 polymer ?
#
loop_
_entity_poly.entity_id
_entity_poly.type
_entity_poly.pdbx_seq_one_letter_code
_entity_poly.pdbx_strand_id
1 'polypeptide(L)'
;MKHRKFSTLALALVMSASTITAIAQVTVGGAPMYANKDIIDNAVNSKDHTTLVAAVKAAGLVDTLKGPGPFTVFAPTNAAFAALPAGTVDTLLKPENKPMLTKVLTYHVVAGKMDAAMLKKAVMDGGGKAVLKTVSGGSLTATAAGAGVTVMDESGGTANVTIADVTQSNGVIHVLDKVLLPK
;
A
#
# COMPACT_ATOMS: atom_id res chain seq x y z
N MET A 1 -65.05 -46.59 -18.46
CA MET A 1 -64.18 -46.38 -17.29
C MET A 1 -62.96 -45.59 -17.79
N LYS A 2 -62.87 -44.27 -17.45
CA LYS A 2 -61.81 -43.39 -17.91
C LYS A 2 -60.87 -43.11 -16.75
N HIS A 3 -59.63 -43.59 -16.86
CA HIS A 3 -58.59 -43.23 -15.92
C HIS A 3 -57.90 -41.93 -16.36
N ARG A 4 -58.09 -40.88 -15.55
CA ARG A 4 -57.36 -39.62 -15.68
C ARG A 4 -56.01 -39.73 -14.98
N LYS A 5 -54.94 -39.63 -15.77
CA LYS A 5 -53.58 -39.54 -15.24
C LYS A 5 -53.32 -38.06 -14.86
N PHE A 6 -53.05 -37.84 -13.59
CA PHE A 6 -52.56 -36.53 -13.11
C PHE A 6 -51.03 -36.49 -13.30
N SER A 7 -50.58 -35.61 -14.18
CA SER A 7 -49.16 -35.30 -14.29
C SER A 7 -48.79 -34.30 -13.18
N THR A 8 -47.98 -34.73 -12.28
CA THR A 8 -47.34 -33.86 -11.30
C THR A 8 -46.17 -33.16 -11.96
N LEU A 9 -46.31 -31.84 -12.14
CA LEU A 9 -45.27 -30.93 -12.62
C LEU A 9 -44.34 -30.62 -11.45
N ALA A 10 -43.16 -31.25 -11.43
CA ALA A 10 -42.12 -30.94 -10.46
C ALA A 10 -41.46 -29.63 -10.85
N LEU A 11 -41.77 -28.58 -10.09
CA LEU A 11 -41.09 -27.26 -10.20
C LEU A 11 -39.72 -27.38 -9.55
N ALA A 12 -38.68 -27.55 -10.39
CA ALA A 12 -37.30 -27.52 -9.95
C ALA A 12 -36.92 -26.06 -9.60
N LEU A 13 -36.85 -25.75 -8.31
CA LEU A 13 -36.32 -24.49 -7.80
C LEU A 13 -34.82 -24.50 -7.98
N VAL A 14 -34.32 -23.86 -9.04
CA VAL A 14 -32.90 -23.61 -9.23
C VAL A 14 -32.48 -22.54 -8.24
N MET A 15 -31.92 -22.95 -7.10
CA MET A 15 -31.18 -22.07 -6.21
C MET A 15 -29.89 -21.69 -6.94
N SER A 16 -29.85 -20.50 -7.54
CA SER A 16 -28.62 -19.88 -7.98
C SER A 16 -27.82 -19.49 -6.72
N ALA A 17 -26.85 -20.34 -6.39
CA ALA A 17 -25.84 -19.99 -5.40
C ALA A 17 -25.03 -18.82 -5.94
N SER A 18 -25.36 -17.61 -5.52
CA SER A 18 -24.51 -16.45 -5.73
C SER A 18 -23.23 -16.69 -4.93
N THR A 19 -22.19 -17.16 -5.61
CA THR A 19 -20.83 -17.20 -5.04
C THR A 19 -20.40 -15.77 -4.79
N ILE A 20 -20.58 -15.30 -3.56
CA ILE A 20 -19.92 -14.08 -3.08
C ILE A 20 -18.44 -14.43 -3.09
N THR A 21 -17.75 -13.97 -4.10
CA THR A 21 -16.27 -14.00 -4.12
C THR A 21 -15.84 -13.12 -2.96
N ALA A 22 -15.51 -13.73 -1.83
CA ALA A 22 -14.88 -13.04 -0.72
C ALA A 22 -13.55 -12.50 -1.26
N ILE A 23 -13.48 -11.19 -1.53
CA ILE A 23 -12.23 -10.53 -1.82
C ILE A 23 -11.39 -10.74 -0.56
N ALA A 24 -10.31 -11.49 -0.69
CA ALA A 24 -9.40 -11.76 0.42
C ALA A 24 -8.91 -10.43 0.97
N GLN A 25 -9.38 -10.10 2.17
CA GLN A 25 -9.07 -8.85 2.83
C GLN A 25 -7.64 -8.92 3.35
N VAL A 26 -6.77 -8.05 2.85
CA VAL A 26 -5.37 -7.99 3.33
C VAL A 26 -5.38 -7.42 4.74
N THR A 27 -4.70 -8.11 5.65
CA THR A 27 -4.52 -7.64 7.04
C THR A 27 -3.13 -7.05 7.20
N VAL A 28 -3.04 -5.85 7.74
CA VAL A 28 -1.77 -5.16 8.01
C VAL A 28 -1.77 -4.64 9.44
N GLY A 29 -0.76 -5.02 10.23
CA GLY A 29 -0.66 -4.63 11.64
C GLY A 29 -1.85 -5.08 12.48
N GLY A 30 -2.43 -6.26 12.17
CA GLY A 30 -3.57 -6.81 12.85
C GLY A 30 -4.93 -6.16 12.51
N ALA A 31 -4.94 -5.21 11.59
CA ALA A 31 -6.17 -4.55 11.14
C ALA A 31 -6.50 -4.93 9.69
N PRO A 32 -7.77 -5.22 9.40
CA PRO A 32 -8.21 -5.46 8.03
C PRO A 32 -8.14 -4.17 7.21
N MET A 33 -7.59 -4.26 6.00
CA MET A 33 -7.53 -3.15 5.05
C MET A 33 -8.71 -3.23 4.09
N TYR A 34 -9.44 -2.14 3.96
CA TYR A 34 -10.65 -2.08 3.15
C TYR A 34 -10.38 -1.31 1.84
N ALA A 35 -10.64 -1.95 0.71
CA ALA A 35 -10.44 -1.35 -0.61
C ALA A 35 -11.36 -0.14 -0.89
N ASN A 36 -12.42 0.02 -0.13
CA ASN A 36 -13.35 1.16 -0.22
C ASN A 36 -12.99 2.33 0.72
N LYS A 37 -11.93 2.20 1.51
CA LYS A 37 -11.38 3.27 2.35
C LYS A 37 -10.12 3.84 1.71
N ASP A 38 -9.82 5.10 2.01
CA ASP A 38 -8.58 5.73 1.56
C ASP A 38 -7.35 5.23 2.36
N ILE A 39 -6.18 5.63 1.89
CA ILE A 39 -4.89 5.25 2.46
C ILE A 39 -4.82 5.61 3.95
N ILE A 40 -5.28 6.79 4.33
CA ILE A 40 -5.19 7.28 5.71
C ILE A 40 -6.19 6.55 6.61
N ASP A 41 -7.43 6.38 6.16
CA ASP A 41 -8.48 5.72 6.94
C ASP A 41 -8.17 4.24 7.23
N ASN A 42 -7.40 3.60 6.38
CA ASN A 42 -6.87 2.26 6.64
C ASN A 42 -5.61 2.28 7.51
N ALA A 43 -4.68 3.17 7.22
CA ALA A 43 -3.40 3.24 7.95
C ALA A 43 -3.58 3.54 9.43
N VAL A 44 -4.55 4.38 9.82
CA VAL A 44 -4.81 4.72 11.23
C VAL A 44 -5.24 3.52 12.07
N ASN A 45 -5.76 2.47 11.45
CA ASN A 45 -6.17 1.24 12.13
C ASN A 45 -5.01 0.23 12.27
N SER A 46 -3.94 0.42 11.51
CA SER A 46 -2.78 -0.48 11.55
C SER A 46 -1.88 -0.18 12.75
N LYS A 47 -1.67 -1.16 13.60
CA LYS A 47 -0.76 -1.05 14.74
C LYS A 47 0.71 -0.94 14.33
N ASP A 48 1.05 -1.38 13.12
CA ASP A 48 2.42 -1.36 12.59
C ASP A 48 2.79 -0.03 11.92
N HIS A 49 1.83 0.89 11.75
CA HIS A 49 2.02 2.16 11.05
C HIS A 49 1.68 3.38 11.90
N THR A 50 1.67 3.24 13.22
CA THR A 50 1.34 4.36 14.15
C THR A 50 2.32 5.52 14.02
N THR A 51 3.62 5.23 13.89
CA THR A 51 4.66 6.25 13.68
C THR A 51 4.50 6.95 12.33
N LEU A 52 4.21 6.21 11.26
CA LEU A 52 3.95 6.78 9.95
C LEU A 52 2.73 7.73 9.97
N VAL A 53 1.63 7.31 10.60
CA VAL A 53 0.43 8.13 10.73
C VAL A 53 0.71 9.40 11.53
N ALA A 54 1.47 9.31 12.63
CA ALA A 54 1.89 10.47 13.40
C ALA A 54 2.74 11.43 12.57
N ALA A 55 3.67 10.90 11.78
CA ALA A 55 4.53 11.67 10.88
C ALA A 55 3.71 12.39 9.78
N VAL A 56 2.76 11.69 9.16
CA VAL A 56 1.87 12.26 8.13
C VAL A 56 1.02 13.40 8.71
N LYS A 57 0.50 13.24 9.93
CA LYS A 57 -0.25 14.29 10.63
C LYS A 57 0.64 15.49 10.95
N ALA A 58 1.84 15.27 11.48
CA ALA A 58 2.81 16.31 11.81
C ALA A 58 3.26 17.10 10.55
N ALA A 59 3.42 16.41 9.43
CA ALA A 59 3.76 17.03 8.16
C ALA A 59 2.58 17.79 7.52
N GLY A 60 1.34 17.54 7.95
CA GLY A 60 0.14 18.13 7.34
C GLY A 60 -0.22 17.51 5.98
N LEU A 61 0.17 16.26 5.75
CA LEU A 61 -0.06 15.55 4.47
C LEU A 61 -1.33 14.71 4.46
N VAL A 62 -2.12 14.73 5.52
CA VAL A 62 -3.35 13.93 5.64
C VAL A 62 -4.30 14.23 4.48
N ASP A 63 -4.60 15.50 4.22
CA ASP A 63 -5.51 15.90 3.14
C ASP A 63 -4.95 15.58 1.75
N THR A 64 -3.64 15.68 1.59
CA THR A 64 -2.96 15.29 0.34
C THR A 64 -3.12 13.81 0.05
N LEU A 65 -2.94 12.95 1.06
CA LEU A 65 -3.06 11.50 0.92
C LEU A 65 -4.50 10.99 0.95
N LYS A 66 -5.45 11.82 1.41
CA LYS A 66 -6.90 11.59 1.26
C LYS A 66 -7.44 12.06 -0.08
N GLY A 67 -6.66 12.84 -0.81
CA GLY A 67 -7.05 13.39 -2.11
C GLY A 67 -7.34 12.32 -3.15
N PRO A 68 -7.93 12.72 -4.30
CA PRO A 68 -8.23 11.82 -5.39
C PRO A 68 -6.93 11.40 -6.07
N GLY A 69 -6.38 10.22 -5.67
CA GLY A 69 -5.23 9.61 -6.31
C GLY A 69 -5.44 9.35 -7.80
N PRO A 70 -4.76 8.43 -8.40
CA PRO A 70 -4.14 7.28 -7.72
C PRO A 70 -2.74 7.58 -7.14
N PHE A 71 -2.47 7.00 -5.97
CA PHE A 71 -1.15 7.04 -5.35
C PHE A 71 -0.62 5.62 -5.08
N THR A 72 0.69 5.46 -5.16
CA THR A 72 1.38 4.29 -4.64
C THR A 72 2.20 4.73 -3.43
N VAL A 73 1.87 4.20 -2.26
CA VAL A 73 2.54 4.56 -1.00
C VAL A 73 3.41 3.40 -0.54
N PHE A 74 4.68 3.67 -0.39
CA PHE A 74 5.61 2.75 0.25
C PHE A 74 5.62 3.04 1.75
N ALA A 75 4.88 2.24 2.53
CA ALA A 75 4.64 2.48 3.94
C ALA A 75 5.64 1.71 4.83
N PRO A 76 6.63 2.40 5.43
CA PRO A 76 7.52 1.77 6.38
C PRO A 76 6.79 1.47 7.70
N THR A 77 7.11 0.33 8.30
CA THR A 77 6.55 -0.08 9.59
C THR A 77 7.18 0.68 10.76
N ASN A 78 6.59 0.58 11.95
CA ASN A 78 7.19 1.10 13.18
C ASN A 78 8.60 0.53 13.41
N ALA A 79 8.81 -0.76 13.11
CA ALA A 79 10.13 -1.39 13.17
C ALA A 79 11.12 -0.77 12.19
N ALA A 80 10.65 -0.37 10.99
CA ALA A 80 11.47 0.34 10.02
C ALA A 80 11.95 1.70 10.55
N PHE A 81 11.09 2.44 11.23
CA PHE A 81 11.46 3.69 11.90
C PHE A 81 12.41 3.45 13.07
N ALA A 82 12.20 2.39 13.85
CA ALA A 82 13.08 2.01 14.96
C ALA A 82 14.50 1.61 14.51
N ALA A 83 14.64 1.15 13.27
CA ALA A 83 15.94 0.83 12.67
C ALA A 83 16.76 2.06 12.26
N LEU A 84 16.16 3.24 12.24
CA LEU A 84 16.89 4.50 12.03
C LEU A 84 17.78 4.80 13.25
N PRO A 85 18.86 5.59 13.07
CA PRO A 85 19.69 6.05 14.19
C PRO A 85 18.85 6.69 15.30
N ALA A 86 19.22 6.42 16.55
CA ALA A 86 18.51 6.93 17.71
C ALA A 86 18.32 8.47 17.64
N GLY A 87 17.08 8.93 17.90
CA GLY A 87 16.71 10.34 17.83
C GLY A 87 16.39 10.88 16.43
N THR A 88 16.59 10.10 15.35
CA THR A 88 16.28 10.57 14.00
C THR A 88 14.76 10.79 13.84
N VAL A 89 13.94 9.87 14.33
CA VAL A 89 12.47 9.97 14.25
C VAL A 89 11.99 11.17 15.06
N ASP A 90 12.46 11.30 16.30
CA ASP A 90 12.10 12.40 17.19
C ASP A 90 12.52 13.75 16.59
N THR A 91 13.69 13.80 15.96
CA THR A 91 14.18 14.98 15.27
C THR A 91 13.29 15.33 14.06
N LEU A 92 12.92 14.34 13.25
CA LEU A 92 12.04 14.55 12.09
C LEU A 92 10.62 14.99 12.49
N LEU A 93 10.12 14.53 13.63
CA LEU A 93 8.79 14.91 14.12
C LEU A 93 8.73 16.30 14.73
N LYS A 94 9.86 16.96 14.96
CA LYS A 94 9.88 18.34 15.47
C LYS A 94 9.30 19.32 14.46
N PRO A 95 8.53 20.32 14.92
CA PRO A 95 7.93 21.33 14.04
C PRO A 95 8.94 22.07 13.14
N GLU A 96 10.15 22.31 13.65
CA GLU A 96 11.25 22.94 12.92
C GLU A 96 11.75 22.10 11.74
N ASN A 97 11.59 20.79 11.79
CA ASN A 97 12.00 19.85 10.74
C ASN A 97 10.85 19.39 9.83
N LYS A 98 9.68 20.03 9.94
CA LYS A 98 8.52 19.73 9.11
C LYS A 98 8.81 19.69 7.60
N PRO A 99 9.61 20.60 7.01
CA PRO A 99 9.96 20.52 5.59
C PRO A 99 10.73 19.24 5.24
N MET A 100 11.66 18.82 6.10
CA MET A 100 12.41 17.58 5.91
C MET A 100 11.52 16.35 6.06
N LEU A 101 10.66 16.34 7.07
CA LEU A 101 9.66 15.29 7.26
C LEU A 101 8.74 15.18 6.05
N THR A 102 8.25 16.29 5.53
CA THR A 102 7.43 16.35 4.31
C THR A 102 8.18 15.77 3.12
N LYS A 103 9.46 16.14 2.95
CA LYS A 103 10.31 15.60 1.88
C LYS A 103 10.46 14.09 1.98
N VAL A 104 10.74 13.56 3.17
CA VAL A 104 10.85 12.12 3.40
C VAL A 104 9.53 11.41 3.12
N LEU A 105 8.41 11.90 3.61
CA LEU A 105 7.09 11.28 3.41
C LEU A 105 6.65 11.30 1.95
N THR A 106 6.82 12.42 1.27
CA THR A 106 6.50 12.53 -0.18
C THR A 106 7.47 11.74 -1.05
N TYR A 107 8.68 11.46 -0.55
CA TYR A 107 9.62 10.54 -1.20
C TYR A 107 9.13 9.08 -1.17
N HIS A 108 8.31 8.70 -0.19
CA HIS A 108 7.67 7.39 -0.13
C HIS A 108 6.38 7.29 -0.96
N VAL A 109 5.96 8.38 -1.60
CA VAL A 109 4.74 8.42 -2.42
C VAL A 109 5.11 8.56 -3.88
N VAL A 110 4.61 7.65 -4.69
CA VAL A 110 4.74 7.66 -6.15
C VAL A 110 3.40 8.02 -6.76
N ALA A 111 3.37 8.95 -7.72
CA ALA A 111 2.17 9.29 -8.46
C ALA A 111 1.79 8.12 -9.39
N GLY A 112 0.51 7.75 -9.38
CA GLY A 112 -0.02 6.63 -10.13
C GLY A 112 -0.19 5.37 -9.27
N LYS A 113 -1.09 4.50 -9.72
CA LYS A 113 -1.32 3.20 -9.08
C LYS A 113 -0.37 2.17 -9.70
N MET A 114 0.52 1.63 -8.91
CA MET A 114 1.44 0.57 -9.31
C MET A 114 1.32 -0.59 -8.34
N ASP A 115 0.67 -1.66 -8.76
CA ASP A 115 0.64 -2.92 -8.01
C ASP A 115 1.96 -3.70 -8.20
N ALA A 116 2.14 -4.79 -7.45
CA ALA A 116 3.36 -5.59 -7.51
C ALA A 116 3.59 -6.21 -8.90
N ALA A 117 2.51 -6.53 -9.62
CA ALA A 117 2.60 -7.06 -10.98
C ALA A 117 3.14 -6.01 -11.96
N MET A 118 2.64 -4.76 -11.85
CA MET A 118 3.12 -3.63 -12.64
C MET A 118 4.56 -3.26 -12.29
N LEU A 119 4.92 -3.28 -10.99
CA LEU A 119 6.29 -3.05 -10.54
C LEU A 119 7.24 -4.10 -11.10
N LYS A 120 6.88 -5.38 -11.02
CA LYS A 120 7.69 -6.49 -11.57
C LYS A 120 7.82 -6.38 -13.09
N LYS A 121 6.72 -6.05 -13.78
CA LYS A 121 6.76 -5.82 -15.23
C LYS A 121 7.70 -4.68 -15.60
N ALA A 122 7.59 -3.54 -14.93
CA ALA A 122 8.46 -2.39 -15.14
C ALA A 122 9.94 -2.73 -14.90
N VAL A 123 10.22 -3.55 -13.87
CA VAL A 123 11.58 -4.04 -13.59
C VAL A 123 12.09 -4.94 -14.71
N MET A 124 11.26 -5.84 -15.23
CA MET A 124 11.63 -6.72 -16.36
C MET A 124 11.88 -5.91 -17.64
N ASP A 125 10.97 -4.98 -17.96
CA ASP A 125 11.07 -4.11 -19.14
C ASP A 125 12.32 -3.18 -19.05
N GLY A 126 12.70 -2.80 -17.82
CA GLY A 126 13.86 -1.96 -17.52
C GLY A 126 15.18 -2.73 -17.34
N GLY A 127 15.24 -4.00 -17.75
CA GLY A 127 16.49 -4.81 -17.67
C GLY A 127 16.90 -5.14 -16.23
N GLY A 128 15.95 -5.34 -15.34
CA GLY A 128 16.16 -5.72 -13.94
C GLY A 128 15.99 -4.57 -12.93
N LYS A 129 15.71 -3.36 -13.41
CA LYS A 129 15.48 -2.17 -12.57
C LYS A 129 14.35 -1.30 -13.15
N ALA A 130 13.54 -0.74 -12.30
CA ALA A 130 12.56 0.28 -12.69
C ALA A 130 12.77 1.54 -11.86
N VAL A 131 12.86 2.69 -12.52
CA VAL A 131 12.97 3.99 -11.84
C VAL A 131 11.58 4.58 -11.68
N LEU A 132 11.20 4.85 -10.44
CA LEU A 132 9.91 5.40 -10.06
C LEU A 132 10.10 6.85 -9.62
N LYS A 133 9.36 7.76 -10.21
CA LYS A 133 9.35 9.17 -9.79
C LYS A 133 8.45 9.35 -8.57
N THR A 134 9.00 9.94 -7.52
CA THR A 134 8.27 10.25 -6.30
C THR A 134 7.63 11.64 -6.35
N VAL A 135 6.64 11.86 -5.50
CA VAL A 135 5.95 13.15 -5.37
C VAL A 135 6.90 14.25 -4.88
N SER A 136 7.97 13.89 -4.14
CA SER A 136 9.01 14.84 -3.72
C SER A 136 9.91 15.32 -4.86
N GLY A 137 9.80 14.74 -6.05
CA GLY A 137 10.68 14.99 -7.19
C GLY A 137 11.92 14.10 -7.28
N GLY A 138 12.18 13.28 -6.25
CA GLY A 138 13.24 12.29 -6.23
C GLY A 138 12.87 11.02 -7.00
N SER A 139 13.75 10.04 -6.96
CA SER A 139 13.57 8.76 -7.65
C SER A 139 13.80 7.58 -6.72
N LEU A 140 12.95 6.57 -6.84
CA LEU A 140 13.16 5.25 -6.24
C LEU A 140 13.49 4.25 -7.34
N THR A 141 14.36 3.32 -7.05
CA THR A 141 14.67 2.24 -7.97
C THR A 141 14.09 0.92 -7.45
N ALA A 142 13.08 0.41 -8.13
CA ALA A 142 12.55 -0.93 -7.85
C ALA A 142 13.39 -1.99 -8.56
N THR A 143 13.65 -3.09 -7.86
CA THR A 143 14.34 -4.28 -8.38
C THR A 143 13.57 -5.53 -7.98
N ALA A 144 13.66 -6.57 -8.80
CA ALA A 144 13.09 -7.86 -8.43
C ALA A 144 14.07 -8.61 -7.50
N ALA A 145 13.57 -9.06 -6.36
CA ALA A 145 14.32 -9.88 -5.42
C ALA A 145 13.57 -11.21 -5.23
N GLY A 146 13.90 -12.20 -6.06
CA GLY A 146 13.18 -13.47 -6.09
C GLY A 146 11.69 -13.28 -6.41
N ALA A 147 10.80 -13.72 -5.52
CA ALA A 147 9.35 -13.54 -5.67
C ALA A 147 8.87 -12.13 -5.28
N GLY A 148 9.69 -11.35 -4.56
CA GLY A 148 9.35 -10.01 -4.05
C GLY A 148 9.90 -8.86 -4.88
N VAL A 149 9.68 -7.67 -4.36
CA VAL A 149 10.23 -6.42 -4.91
C VAL A 149 11.05 -5.74 -3.81
N THR A 150 12.21 -5.26 -4.17
CA THR A 150 13.06 -4.41 -3.33
C THR A 150 13.07 -3.01 -3.91
N VAL A 151 13.00 -2.01 -3.07
CA VAL A 151 13.07 -0.61 -3.46
C VAL A 151 14.35 -0.01 -2.90
N MET A 152 15.11 0.67 -3.74
CA MET A 152 16.36 1.34 -3.38
C MET A 152 16.16 2.85 -3.48
N ASP A 153 16.66 3.58 -2.49
CA ASP A 153 16.69 5.03 -2.48
C ASP A 153 17.93 5.60 -3.20
N GLU A 154 17.97 6.93 -3.34
CA GLU A 154 19.08 7.64 -3.98
C GLU A 154 20.37 7.61 -3.15
N SER A 155 20.27 7.27 -1.86
CA SER A 155 21.42 7.13 -0.95
C SER A 155 22.05 5.74 -1.00
N GLY A 156 21.40 4.79 -1.72
CA GLY A 156 21.82 3.40 -1.81
C GLY A 156 21.21 2.50 -0.72
N GLY A 157 20.32 3.05 0.10
CA GLY A 157 19.55 2.29 1.06
C GLY A 157 18.52 1.41 0.35
N THR A 158 18.32 0.19 0.83
CA THR A 158 17.36 -0.77 0.26
C THR A 158 16.31 -1.18 1.27
N ALA A 159 15.07 -1.23 0.85
CA ALA A 159 13.94 -1.71 1.62
C ALA A 159 13.21 -2.82 0.85
N ASN A 160 12.80 -3.87 1.55
CA ASN A 160 12.04 -4.95 0.95
C ASN A 160 10.54 -4.68 1.13
N VAL A 161 9.77 -4.99 0.11
CA VAL A 161 8.31 -5.02 0.19
C VAL A 161 7.90 -6.30 0.90
N THR A 162 7.39 -6.17 2.11
CA THR A 162 6.97 -7.31 2.96
C THR A 162 5.53 -7.70 2.71
N ILE A 163 4.65 -6.72 2.49
CA ILE A 163 3.25 -6.91 2.09
C ILE A 163 3.00 -6.00 0.90
N ALA A 164 2.60 -6.58 -0.21
CA ALA A 164 2.29 -5.87 -1.44
C ALA A 164 0.78 -5.81 -1.70
N ASP A 165 0.38 -4.94 -2.62
CA ASP A 165 -0.98 -4.89 -3.17
C ASP A 165 -2.09 -4.66 -2.15
N VAL A 166 -1.81 -3.87 -1.11
CA VAL A 166 -2.84 -3.40 -0.18
C VAL A 166 -3.64 -2.30 -0.88
N THR A 167 -4.68 -2.72 -1.59
CA THR A 167 -5.50 -1.82 -2.40
C THR A 167 -6.38 -0.92 -1.53
N GLN A 168 -6.43 0.35 -1.91
CA GLN A 168 -7.22 1.41 -1.29
C GLN A 168 -8.11 2.08 -2.34
N SER A 169 -9.08 2.89 -1.90
CA SER A 169 -9.98 3.61 -2.83
C SER A 169 -9.22 4.64 -3.70
N ASN A 170 -8.17 5.23 -3.16
CA ASN A 170 -7.36 6.26 -3.83
C ASN A 170 -5.93 5.82 -4.14
N GLY A 171 -5.60 4.54 -4.04
CA GLY A 171 -4.27 4.05 -4.36
C GLY A 171 -3.96 2.63 -3.90
N VAL A 172 -2.68 2.38 -3.75
CA VAL A 172 -2.13 1.10 -3.29
C VAL A 172 -1.03 1.35 -2.26
N ILE A 173 -0.98 0.52 -1.22
CA ILE A 173 0.09 0.54 -0.23
C ILE A 173 0.97 -0.69 -0.41
N HIS A 174 2.29 -0.48 -0.37
CA HIS A 174 3.30 -1.52 -0.23
C HIS A 174 4.03 -1.31 1.08
N VAL A 175 4.00 -2.31 1.95
CA VAL A 175 4.64 -2.24 3.28
C VAL A 175 6.12 -2.52 3.15
N LEU A 176 6.95 -1.64 3.73
CA LEU A 176 8.41 -1.74 3.73
C LEU A 176 8.97 -2.10 5.10
N ASP A 177 10.07 -2.84 5.09
CA ASP A 177 10.85 -3.20 6.28
C ASP A 177 11.86 -2.12 6.70
N LYS A 178 12.09 -1.10 5.86
CA LYS A 178 13.00 0.03 6.14
C LYS A 178 12.46 1.34 5.61
N VAL A 179 12.89 2.44 6.21
CA VAL A 179 12.61 3.80 5.73
C VAL A 179 13.58 4.15 4.62
N LEU A 180 13.07 4.74 3.55
CA LEU A 180 13.84 5.26 2.43
C LEU A 180 14.16 6.74 2.69
N LEU A 181 15.40 7.14 2.42
CA LEU A 181 15.84 8.50 2.68
C LEU A 181 16.21 9.20 1.36
N PRO A 182 15.62 10.37 1.08
CA PRO A 182 16.05 11.21 -0.05
C PRO A 182 17.43 11.79 0.21
N LYS A 183 18.15 12.05 -0.86
CA LYS A 183 19.39 12.85 -0.80
C LYS A 183 19.13 14.31 -0.50
#